data_85f692faaf096e6e1f3c995fbed73e5e
#
_entry.id   85f692faaf096e6e1f3c995fbed73e5e
#
_cell.length_a   1.000
_cell.length_b   1.000
_cell.length_c   1.000
_cell.angle_alpha   90.00
_cell.angle_beta   90.00
_cell.angle_gamma   90.00
#
_symmetry.space_group_name_H-M   'P 1'
#
loop_
_entity.id
_entity.type
_entity.pdbx_description
1 polymer ?
#
loop_
_entity_poly.entity_id
_entity_poly.type
_entity_poly.pdbx_seq_one_letter_code
_entity_poly.pdbx_strand_id
1 'polypeptide(L)'
;MRRRPPRSTAYEFSPTRDICAASEYGPAPVIIKGMGVGLLSVSVPALCTVVTILACNMLAGQYAVAIAAVGLLSTLGITLATDAYGPVADNAGGIAEMAQMPPEVRSRTDKLDALGNTTAATGKGLAIASASLTAVGLIAAFVEQSGLVRAKAGEAISGDDAGKVADLSDSLVLSGVLLGAALPMIFAALTMLSVDRGARAIITEVRLQFATAPKLMQGSLTQIVDGHTYPDSTRCVKIATEAAIQEMVLPGVLAVFLPVAAGFILGPKGTCGLLGGALGGCFMLAVTMATAGGAWDNAKKWASRCAEEGEPSKWAEGKETLPASTHSVTFSNYGIKKASLFTALYSEHGVEALVRDPKLIPTYNTPENLLRLQGELAELYHKRHSATVVGDTVGDPFKDTSGPSLNVLIKTMTMMALMLAPAYKSFGEFNGFGPQGSTIGSVTLLVAAVACYFIVTYFQRLNKKKHDVAVAAKKAADAKIARGGPIDDGAGSESDNLATPLMR
;
A
#
# COMPACT_ATOMS: atom_id res chain seq x y z
N MET A 1 30.76 -6.35 2.60
CA MET A 1 29.61 -7.02 3.24
C MET A 1 28.42 -6.97 2.29
N ARG A 2 28.05 -8.07 1.64
CA ARG A 2 26.80 -8.16 0.88
C ARG A 2 25.65 -8.13 1.88
N ARG A 3 24.96 -7.00 2.00
CA ARG A 3 23.70 -6.93 2.76
C ARG A 3 22.72 -7.89 2.08
N ARG A 4 22.29 -8.94 2.78
CA ARG A 4 21.25 -9.82 2.28
C ARG A 4 19.95 -9.00 2.24
N PRO A 5 19.24 -8.93 1.10
CA PRO A 5 17.96 -8.22 1.02
C PRO A 5 16.96 -8.81 2.01
N PRO A 6 15.93 -8.05 2.42
CA PRO A 6 14.91 -8.55 3.34
C PRO A 6 14.27 -9.81 2.78
N ARG A 7 14.36 -10.92 3.52
CA ARG A 7 13.91 -12.24 3.06
C ARG A 7 12.42 -12.34 2.75
N SER A 8 11.62 -11.46 3.33
CA SER A 8 10.16 -11.48 3.19
C SER A 8 9.64 -10.84 1.91
N THR A 9 10.39 -9.94 1.28
CA THR A 9 9.91 -9.16 0.11
C THR A 9 10.73 -9.39 -1.16
N ALA A 10 11.99 -9.83 -1.05
CA ALA A 10 12.81 -10.03 -2.25
C ALA A 10 12.39 -11.31 -3.01
N TYR A 11 12.27 -11.19 -4.34
CA TYR A 11 11.81 -12.29 -5.22
C TYR A 11 12.77 -13.50 -5.26
N GLU A 12 13.99 -13.35 -4.75
CA GLU A 12 14.98 -14.45 -4.64
C GLU A 12 14.64 -15.45 -3.53
N PHE A 13 13.79 -15.09 -2.58
CA PHE A 13 13.48 -15.88 -1.39
C PHE A 13 12.12 -16.56 -1.43
N SER A 14 12.00 -17.64 -0.66
CA SER A 14 10.83 -18.50 -0.56
C SER A 14 9.52 -17.73 -0.31
N PRO A 15 9.39 -16.77 0.62
CA PRO A 15 8.10 -16.14 0.87
C PRO A 15 7.46 -15.51 -0.37
N THR A 16 8.23 -14.78 -1.16
CA THR A 16 7.75 -14.14 -2.40
C THR A 16 7.46 -15.17 -3.50
N ARG A 17 8.33 -16.19 -3.62
CA ARG A 17 8.11 -17.30 -4.57
C ARG A 17 6.90 -18.14 -4.21
N ASP A 18 6.63 -18.35 -2.93
CA ASP A 18 5.47 -19.09 -2.44
C ASP A 18 4.16 -18.34 -2.74
N ILE A 19 4.19 -17.00 -2.70
CA ILE A 19 3.07 -16.16 -3.15
C ILE A 19 2.84 -16.35 -4.66
N CYS A 20 3.91 -16.30 -5.45
CA CYS A 20 3.82 -16.54 -6.88
C CYS A 20 3.34 -17.97 -7.18
N ALA A 21 3.83 -18.98 -6.47
CA ALA A 21 3.36 -20.37 -6.65
C ALA A 21 1.86 -20.52 -6.33
N ALA A 22 1.35 -19.77 -5.35
CA ALA A 22 -0.08 -19.80 -5.02
C ALA A 22 -0.98 -19.24 -6.14
N SER A 23 -0.42 -18.48 -7.10
CA SER A 23 -1.17 -17.97 -8.26
C SER A 23 -1.72 -19.05 -9.19
N GLU A 24 -1.19 -20.25 -9.11
CA GLU A 24 -1.71 -21.42 -9.81
C GLU A 24 -3.18 -21.70 -9.45
N TYR A 25 -3.53 -21.48 -8.20
CA TYR A 25 -4.87 -21.69 -7.66
C TYR A 25 -5.77 -20.44 -7.75
N GLY A 26 -5.27 -19.35 -8.36
CA GLY A 26 -6.01 -18.12 -8.58
C GLY A 26 -5.64 -16.99 -7.61
N PRO A 27 -6.35 -15.84 -7.67
CA PRO A 27 -5.98 -14.64 -6.92
C PRO A 27 -6.20 -14.76 -5.40
N ALA A 28 -7.21 -15.50 -4.95
CA ALA A 28 -7.50 -15.59 -3.51
C ALA A 28 -6.35 -16.21 -2.70
N PRO A 29 -5.72 -17.33 -3.09
CA PRO A 29 -4.52 -17.84 -2.41
C PRO A 29 -3.33 -16.89 -2.46
N VAL A 30 -3.16 -16.09 -3.52
CA VAL A 30 -2.14 -15.06 -3.62
C VAL A 30 -2.34 -14.00 -2.51
N ILE A 31 -3.57 -13.51 -2.35
CA ILE A 31 -3.92 -12.54 -1.31
C ILE A 31 -3.68 -13.12 0.09
N ILE A 32 -4.17 -14.33 0.35
CA ILE A 32 -4.01 -15.00 1.66
C ILE A 32 -2.54 -15.19 2.01
N LYS A 33 -1.73 -15.68 1.07
CA LYS A 33 -0.30 -15.91 1.28
C LYS A 33 0.45 -14.61 1.57
N GLY A 34 0.22 -13.55 0.78
CA GLY A 34 0.89 -12.27 0.98
C GLY A 34 0.49 -11.61 2.30
N MET A 35 -0.78 -11.70 2.69
CA MET A 35 -1.24 -11.25 4.01
C MET A 35 -0.53 -12.03 5.14
N GLY A 36 -0.42 -13.34 5.01
CA GLY A 36 0.30 -14.18 5.97
C GLY A 36 1.77 -13.81 6.10
N VAL A 37 2.45 -13.54 4.97
CA VAL A 37 3.84 -13.05 4.95
C VAL A 37 3.95 -11.70 5.65
N GLY A 38 3.04 -10.77 5.39
CA GLY A 38 2.99 -9.47 6.05
C GLY A 38 2.82 -9.58 7.56
N LEU A 39 1.87 -10.38 8.04
CA LEU A 39 1.63 -10.59 9.48
C LEU A 39 2.85 -11.22 10.17
N LEU A 40 3.46 -12.25 9.59
CA LEU A 40 4.65 -12.89 10.15
C LEU A 40 5.86 -11.94 10.17
N SER A 41 5.94 -11.01 9.24
CA SER A 41 7.07 -10.07 9.15
C SER A 41 7.18 -9.12 10.33
N VAL A 42 6.10 -8.92 11.08
CA VAL A 42 6.06 -8.06 12.28
C VAL A 42 6.95 -8.60 13.40
N SER A 43 7.12 -9.91 13.49
CA SER A 43 7.76 -10.58 14.63
C SER A 43 9.18 -10.10 14.91
N VAL A 44 10.02 -10.03 13.88
CA VAL A 44 11.43 -9.64 14.05
C VAL A 44 11.59 -8.14 14.36
N PRO A 45 10.97 -7.21 13.59
CA PRO A 45 11.01 -5.79 13.93
C PRO A 45 10.45 -5.47 15.32
N ALA A 46 9.36 -6.14 15.72
CA ALA A 46 8.80 -5.95 17.06
C ALA A 46 9.79 -6.38 18.15
N LEU A 47 10.38 -7.56 18.01
CA LEU A 47 11.38 -8.04 18.97
C LEU A 47 12.59 -7.09 19.04
N CYS A 48 13.13 -6.67 17.90
CA CYS A 48 14.24 -5.72 17.86
C CYS A 48 13.90 -4.39 18.51
N THR A 49 12.69 -3.86 18.27
CA THR A 49 12.24 -2.61 18.89
C THR A 49 12.09 -2.76 20.40
N VAL A 50 11.48 -3.85 20.87
CA VAL A 50 11.36 -4.14 22.32
C VAL A 50 12.73 -4.25 22.97
N VAL A 51 13.65 -5.02 22.42
CA VAL A 51 15.02 -5.15 22.94
C VAL A 51 15.71 -3.79 22.97
N THR A 52 15.57 -2.97 21.94
CA THR A 52 16.14 -1.61 21.90
C THR A 52 15.58 -0.73 23.00
N ILE A 53 14.24 -0.71 23.19
CA ILE A 53 13.60 0.07 24.25
C ILE A 53 14.11 -0.36 25.62
N LEU A 54 14.11 -1.66 25.91
CA LEU A 54 14.54 -2.18 27.19
C LEU A 54 16.02 -1.90 27.47
N ALA A 55 16.91 -2.18 26.51
CA ALA A 55 18.34 -1.94 26.66
C ALA A 55 18.65 -0.44 26.85
N CYS A 56 18.07 0.42 26.03
CA CYS A 56 18.26 1.87 26.18
C CYS A 56 17.71 2.39 27.52
N ASN A 57 16.54 1.91 27.93
CA ASN A 57 15.95 2.32 29.21
C ASN A 57 16.81 1.87 30.41
N MET A 58 17.43 0.71 30.35
CA MET A 58 18.36 0.22 31.40
C MET A 58 19.65 1.02 31.45
N LEU A 59 20.14 1.54 30.31
CA LEU A 59 21.42 2.27 30.25
C LEU A 59 21.29 3.73 30.69
N ALA A 60 20.28 4.46 30.19
CA ALA A 60 20.12 5.89 30.48
C ALA A 60 18.66 6.36 30.45
N GLY A 61 17.72 5.47 30.75
CA GLY A 61 16.30 5.79 30.83
C GLY A 61 15.68 6.17 29.49
N GLN A 62 14.57 6.90 29.55
CA GLN A 62 13.81 7.31 28.37
C GLN A 62 14.59 8.23 27.41
N TYR A 63 15.56 8.96 27.93
CA TYR A 63 16.44 9.77 27.09
C TYR A 63 17.23 8.93 26.09
N ALA A 64 17.77 7.78 26.53
CA ALA A 64 18.49 6.88 25.64
C ALA A 64 17.59 6.28 24.54
N VAL A 65 16.30 6.05 24.82
CA VAL A 65 15.33 5.61 23.79
C VAL A 65 15.13 6.68 22.72
N ALA A 66 15.04 7.94 23.13
CA ALA A 66 14.95 9.07 22.18
C ALA A 66 16.24 9.20 21.32
N ILE A 67 17.42 9.03 21.93
CA ILE A 67 18.70 9.03 21.20
C ILE A 67 18.77 7.83 20.23
N ALA A 68 18.27 6.67 20.60
CA ALA A 68 18.18 5.52 19.68
C ALA A 68 17.30 5.82 18.45
N ALA A 69 16.20 6.55 18.64
CA ALA A 69 15.37 7.01 17.51
C ALA A 69 16.16 7.93 16.56
N VAL A 70 16.92 8.88 17.11
CA VAL A 70 17.81 9.76 16.32
C VAL A 70 18.89 8.94 15.62
N GLY A 71 19.47 7.96 16.30
CA GLY A 71 20.44 7.04 15.70
C GLY A 71 19.89 6.26 14.49
N LEU A 72 18.63 5.79 14.54
CA LEU A 72 17.96 5.21 13.39
C LEU A 72 17.78 6.18 12.23
N LEU A 73 17.56 7.45 12.52
CA LEU A 73 17.41 8.52 11.53
C LEU A 73 18.75 9.01 10.95
N SER A 74 19.90 8.56 11.45
CA SER A 74 21.21 8.95 10.93
C SER A 74 21.38 8.63 9.44
N THR A 75 20.69 7.62 8.93
CA THR A 75 20.69 7.24 7.51
C THR A 75 19.46 7.78 6.74
N LEU A 76 18.74 8.76 7.31
CA LEU A 76 17.47 9.25 6.76
C LEU A 76 17.58 9.73 5.31
N GLY A 77 18.66 10.46 4.95
CA GLY A 77 18.87 10.95 3.59
C GLY A 77 18.91 9.83 2.55
N ILE A 78 19.65 8.75 2.84
CA ILE A 78 19.71 7.57 1.96
C ILE A 78 18.35 6.83 1.94
N THR A 79 17.72 6.72 3.10
CA THR A 79 16.41 6.07 3.21
C THR A 79 15.35 6.78 2.37
N LEU A 80 15.28 8.11 2.43
CA LEU A 80 14.36 8.91 1.63
C LEU A 80 14.70 8.85 0.13
N ALA A 81 15.99 8.84 -0.22
CA ALA A 81 16.42 8.69 -1.61
C ALA A 81 15.98 7.34 -2.19
N THR A 82 16.10 6.25 -1.41
CA THR A 82 15.65 4.92 -1.86
C THR A 82 14.13 4.79 -1.91
N ASP A 83 13.41 5.48 -1.03
CA ASP A 83 11.94 5.51 -1.03
C ASP A 83 11.40 6.29 -2.25
N ALA A 84 12.03 7.41 -2.60
CA ALA A 84 11.71 8.18 -3.80
C ALA A 84 12.12 7.45 -5.10
N TYR A 85 13.19 6.67 -5.06
CA TYR A 85 13.66 5.89 -6.20
C TYR A 85 12.66 4.81 -6.64
N GLY A 86 11.96 4.14 -5.70
CA GLY A 86 11.00 3.10 -5.99
C GLY A 86 9.95 3.50 -7.04
N PRO A 87 9.13 4.55 -6.80
CA PRO A 87 8.16 5.06 -7.75
C PRO A 87 8.75 5.50 -9.10
N VAL A 88 9.97 6.05 -9.09
CA VAL A 88 10.65 6.44 -10.33
C VAL A 88 11.00 5.20 -11.18
N ALA A 89 11.51 4.14 -10.54
CA ALA A 89 11.86 2.91 -11.24
C ALA A 89 10.62 2.17 -11.77
N ASP A 90 9.53 2.13 -10.99
CA ASP A 90 8.26 1.53 -11.38
C ASP A 90 7.65 2.25 -12.59
N ASN A 91 7.56 3.58 -12.54
CA ASN A 91 7.09 4.38 -13.65
C ASN A 91 7.98 4.27 -14.91
N ALA A 92 9.31 4.21 -14.73
CA ALA A 92 10.23 3.98 -15.85
C ALA A 92 9.96 2.62 -16.52
N GLY A 93 9.69 1.57 -15.75
CA GLY A 93 9.27 0.27 -16.24
C GLY A 93 7.95 0.34 -17.01
N GLY A 94 6.96 1.03 -16.47
CA GLY A 94 5.68 1.25 -17.13
C GLY A 94 5.81 2.01 -18.45
N ILE A 95 6.66 3.04 -18.50
CA ILE A 95 6.94 3.79 -19.74
C ILE A 95 7.60 2.89 -20.78
N ALA A 96 8.60 2.08 -20.37
CA ALA A 96 9.28 1.15 -21.29
C ALA A 96 8.31 0.13 -21.88
N GLU A 97 7.37 -0.38 -21.10
CA GLU A 97 6.32 -1.30 -21.56
C GLU A 97 5.34 -0.63 -22.52
N MET A 98 4.76 0.50 -22.12
CA MET A 98 3.79 1.23 -22.94
C MET A 98 4.38 1.79 -24.24
N ALA A 99 5.66 2.17 -24.23
CA ALA A 99 6.40 2.61 -25.42
C ALA A 99 6.86 1.43 -26.30
N GLN A 100 6.53 0.19 -25.93
CA GLN A 100 6.96 -1.02 -26.66
C GLN A 100 8.47 -1.06 -26.92
N MET A 101 9.27 -0.67 -25.92
CA MET A 101 10.72 -0.69 -26.01
C MET A 101 11.24 -2.14 -26.11
N PRO A 102 12.45 -2.33 -26.67
CA PRO A 102 13.03 -3.66 -26.75
C PRO A 102 12.99 -4.41 -25.41
N PRO A 103 12.75 -5.74 -25.39
CA PRO A 103 12.61 -6.53 -24.14
C PRO A 103 13.80 -6.39 -23.17
N GLU A 104 15.00 -6.12 -23.70
CA GLU A 104 16.19 -5.88 -22.89
C GLU A 104 16.07 -4.63 -21.99
N VAL A 105 15.40 -3.58 -22.49
CA VAL A 105 15.14 -2.35 -21.71
C VAL A 105 14.18 -2.67 -20.58
N ARG A 106 13.09 -3.39 -20.89
CA ARG A 106 12.11 -3.83 -19.88
C ARG A 106 12.77 -4.70 -18.82
N SER A 107 13.58 -5.68 -19.21
CA SER A 107 14.30 -6.52 -18.25
C SER A 107 15.23 -5.73 -17.32
N ARG A 108 15.82 -4.63 -17.79
CA ARG A 108 16.66 -3.74 -16.94
C ARG A 108 15.81 -2.91 -15.99
N THR A 109 14.73 -2.31 -16.47
CA THR A 109 13.81 -1.50 -15.63
C THR A 109 13.14 -2.36 -14.58
N ASP A 110 12.73 -3.59 -14.87
CA ASP A 110 12.14 -4.51 -13.90
C ASP A 110 13.10 -4.93 -12.78
N LYS A 111 14.39 -5.10 -13.10
CA LYS A 111 15.42 -5.35 -12.07
C LYS A 111 15.61 -4.15 -11.14
N LEU A 112 15.59 -2.94 -11.70
CA LEU A 112 15.70 -1.71 -10.94
C LEU A 112 14.47 -1.50 -10.06
N ASP A 113 13.29 -1.77 -10.59
CA ASP A 113 12.03 -1.65 -9.89
C ASP A 113 11.88 -2.71 -8.77
N ALA A 114 12.23 -3.98 -9.03
CA ALA A 114 12.27 -5.00 -7.97
C ALA A 114 13.24 -4.65 -6.83
N LEU A 115 14.37 -3.98 -7.15
CA LEU A 115 15.28 -3.43 -6.15
C LEU A 115 14.61 -2.27 -5.40
N GLY A 116 13.89 -1.39 -6.10
CA GLY A 116 13.13 -0.29 -5.55
C GLY A 116 12.12 -0.77 -4.51
N ASN A 117 11.30 -1.76 -4.83
CA ASN A 117 10.32 -2.33 -3.90
C ASN A 117 10.95 -2.97 -2.66
N THR A 118 12.06 -3.66 -2.83
CA THR A 118 12.78 -4.27 -1.71
C THR A 118 13.41 -3.22 -0.80
N THR A 119 14.00 -2.18 -1.37
CA THR A 119 14.62 -1.09 -0.60
C THR A 119 13.58 -0.17 0.03
N ALA A 120 12.47 0.10 -0.64
CA ALA A 120 11.35 0.85 -0.08
C ALA A 120 10.74 0.13 1.14
N ALA A 121 10.56 -1.20 1.07
CA ALA A 121 10.09 -1.97 2.23
C ALA A 121 11.07 -1.86 3.42
N THR A 122 12.39 -1.87 3.18
CA THR A 122 13.41 -1.69 4.22
C THR A 122 13.38 -0.28 4.78
N GLY A 123 13.32 0.74 3.91
CA GLY A 123 13.27 2.15 4.30
C GLY A 123 12.01 2.47 5.11
N LYS A 124 10.86 1.98 4.67
CA LYS A 124 9.59 2.11 5.41
C LYS A 124 9.66 1.40 6.77
N GLY A 125 10.28 0.22 6.85
CA GLY A 125 10.52 -0.49 8.11
C GLY A 125 11.36 0.32 9.10
N LEU A 126 12.45 0.94 8.65
CA LEU A 126 13.27 1.84 9.46
C LEU A 126 12.50 3.09 9.89
N ALA A 127 11.71 3.68 9.00
CA ALA A 127 10.87 4.84 9.30
C ALA A 127 9.81 4.52 10.36
N ILE A 128 9.18 3.34 10.29
CA ILE A 128 8.18 2.87 11.26
C ILE A 128 8.86 2.61 12.63
N ALA A 129 10.01 1.95 12.65
CA ALA A 129 10.75 1.69 13.88
C ALA A 129 11.20 3.00 14.56
N SER A 130 11.76 3.94 13.79
CA SER A 130 12.15 5.26 14.31
C SER A 130 10.96 6.05 14.84
N ALA A 131 9.81 6.00 14.15
CA ALA A 131 8.58 6.65 14.62
C ALA A 131 8.10 6.07 15.95
N SER A 132 8.20 4.75 16.10
CA SER A 132 7.80 4.07 17.34
C SER A 132 8.70 4.46 18.51
N LEU A 133 10.02 4.48 18.32
CA LEU A 133 10.94 4.94 19.36
C LEU A 133 10.77 6.44 19.69
N THR A 134 10.53 7.28 18.68
CA THR A 134 10.21 8.69 18.87
C THR A 134 8.91 8.85 19.66
N ALA A 135 7.88 8.09 19.33
CA ALA A 135 6.60 8.12 20.03
C ALA A 135 6.76 7.72 21.51
N VAL A 136 7.58 6.71 21.82
CA VAL A 136 7.90 6.36 23.21
C VAL A 136 8.54 7.53 23.97
N GLY A 137 9.48 8.23 23.33
CA GLY A 137 10.10 9.45 23.92
C GLY A 137 9.09 10.59 24.11
N LEU A 138 8.21 10.84 23.13
CA LEU A 138 7.16 11.86 23.22
C LEU A 138 6.09 11.52 24.25
N ILE A 139 5.71 10.24 24.39
CA ILE A 139 4.79 9.78 25.45
C ILE A 139 5.44 10.02 26.83
N ALA A 140 6.74 9.76 26.95
CA ALA A 140 7.45 10.03 28.19
C ALA A 140 7.43 11.53 28.57
N ALA A 141 7.64 12.41 27.59
CA ALA A 141 7.54 13.87 27.79
C ALA A 141 6.09 14.30 28.10
N PHE A 142 5.11 13.68 27.43
CA PHE A 142 3.68 13.91 27.71
C PHE A 142 3.32 13.57 29.18
N VAL A 143 3.76 12.41 29.67
CA VAL A 143 3.55 12.00 31.07
C VAL A 143 4.10 13.04 32.03
N GLU A 144 5.29 13.56 31.78
CA GLU A 144 5.90 14.60 32.62
C GLU A 144 5.14 15.93 32.55
N GLN A 145 4.86 16.43 31.35
CA GLN A 145 4.18 17.73 31.17
C GLN A 145 2.71 17.70 31.61
N SER A 146 2.03 16.60 31.47
CA SER A 146 0.64 16.45 31.92
C SER A 146 0.52 16.31 33.46
N GLY A 147 1.63 16.17 34.17
CA GLY A 147 1.67 15.99 35.62
C GLY A 147 1.29 14.58 36.08
N LEU A 148 1.29 13.59 35.18
CA LEU A 148 1.18 12.20 35.56
C LEU A 148 2.45 11.75 36.28
N VAL A 149 2.28 10.91 37.28
CA VAL A 149 3.38 10.36 38.07
C VAL A 149 3.79 8.99 37.55
N ARG A 150 5.09 8.77 37.42
CA ARG A 150 5.62 7.44 37.09
C ARG A 150 5.82 6.64 38.35
N ALA A 151 5.20 5.47 38.39
CA ALA A 151 5.53 4.50 39.42
C ALA A 151 6.98 4.02 39.25
N LYS A 152 7.82 4.17 40.24
CA LYS A 152 9.15 3.59 40.29
C LYS A 152 9.12 2.29 41.04
N ALA A 153 9.85 1.26 40.55
CA ALA A 153 9.94 0.00 41.22
C ALA A 153 10.52 0.16 42.62
N GLY A 154 9.78 -0.28 43.66
CA GLY A 154 10.21 -0.22 45.05
C GLY A 154 9.90 1.09 45.80
N GLU A 155 9.37 2.13 45.15
CA GLU A 155 8.86 3.33 45.81
C GLU A 155 7.35 3.25 46.01
N ALA A 156 6.91 3.44 47.27
CA ALA A 156 5.48 3.61 47.56
C ALA A 156 5.03 4.98 47.02
N ILE A 157 3.99 4.98 46.21
CA ILE A 157 3.41 6.22 45.68
C ILE A 157 2.66 6.90 46.84
N SER A 158 2.97 8.16 47.13
CA SER A 158 2.27 8.96 48.13
C SER A 158 0.79 9.07 47.85
N GLY A 159 -0.08 9.13 48.88
CA GLY A 159 -1.53 9.11 48.72
C GLY A 159 -2.11 10.06 47.69
N ASP A 160 -1.59 11.30 47.60
CA ASP A 160 -2.02 12.33 46.65
C ASP A 160 -1.57 12.03 45.20
N ASP A 161 -0.52 11.23 45.02
CA ASP A 161 0.04 10.90 43.70
C ASP A 161 -0.49 9.57 43.16
N ALA A 162 -1.10 8.72 43.98
CA ALA A 162 -1.69 7.45 43.56
C ALA A 162 -2.76 7.64 42.47
N GLY A 163 -3.54 8.73 42.58
CA GLY A 163 -4.54 9.10 41.59
C GLY A 163 -3.98 9.61 40.25
N LYS A 164 -2.68 9.89 40.16
CA LYS A 164 -2.01 10.46 38.96
C LYS A 164 -1.24 9.44 38.15
N VAL A 165 -1.30 8.16 38.50
CA VAL A 165 -0.63 7.09 37.73
C VAL A 165 -1.51 6.59 36.62
N ALA A 166 -0.93 6.42 35.43
CA ALA A 166 -1.61 5.76 34.32
C ALA A 166 -1.40 4.23 34.42
N ASP A 167 -2.29 3.57 35.13
CA ASP A 167 -2.28 2.13 35.33
C ASP A 167 -3.20 1.45 34.30
N LEU A 168 -2.78 0.32 33.75
CA LEU A 168 -3.59 -0.46 32.80
C LEU A 168 -4.85 -1.09 33.45
N SER A 169 -4.89 -1.21 34.76
CA SER A 169 -6.11 -1.62 35.47
C SER A 169 -7.15 -0.51 35.59
N ASP A 170 -6.76 0.76 35.34
CA ASP A 170 -7.68 1.89 35.30
C ASP A 170 -8.55 1.83 34.05
N SER A 171 -9.85 1.88 34.21
CA SER A 171 -10.83 1.80 33.11
C SER A 171 -10.65 2.90 32.08
N LEU A 172 -10.24 4.11 32.47
CA LEU A 172 -9.96 5.22 31.57
C LEU A 172 -8.73 4.93 30.70
N VAL A 173 -7.65 4.43 31.30
CA VAL A 173 -6.44 4.05 30.57
C VAL A 173 -6.74 2.92 29.60
N LEU A 174 -7.44 1.87 30.04
CA LEU A 174 -7.82 0.76 29.18
C LEU A 174 -8.75 1.18 28.04
N SER A 175 -9.72 2.05 28.31
CA SER A 175 -10.58 2.63 27.27
C SER A 175 -9.77 3.43 26.25
N GLY A 176 -8.80 4.22 26.72
CA GLY A 176 -7.85 4.91 25.86
C GLY A 176 -7.04 3.94 25.00
N VAL A 177 -6.50 2.85 25.57
CA VAL A 177 -5.74 1.83 24.82
C VAL A 177 -6.58 1.21 23.73
N LEU A 178 -7.82 0.82 24.01
CA LEU A 178 -8.72 0.21 23.01
C LEU A 178 -9.05 1.18 21.89
N LEU A 179 -9.38 2.44 22.22
CA LEU A 179 -9.64 3.48 21.23
C LEU A 179 -8.39 3.75 20.38
N GLY A 180 -7.23 3.86 21.02
CA GLY A 180 -5.95 4.05 20.36
C GLY A 180 -5.57 2.90 19.42
N ALA A 181 -5.83 1.65 19.82
CA ALA A 181 -5.57 0.48 18.99
C ALA A 181 -6.54 0.36 17.79
N ALA A 182 -7.79 0.81 17.95
CA ALA A 182 -8.76 0.82 16.85
C ALA A 182 -8.47 1.90 15.80
N LEU A 183 -7.85 3.00 16.20
CA LEU A 183 -7.64 4.16 15.34
C LEU A 183 -6.81 3.87 14.09
N PRO A 184 -5.67 3.15 14.14
CA PRO A 184 -4.91 2.77 12.96
C PRO A 184 -5.74 1.96 11.95
N MET A 185 -6.64 1.10 12.42
CA MET A 185 -7.52 0.31 11.56
C MET A 185 -8.51 1.20 10.80
N ILE A 186 -9.15 2.14 11.53
CA ILE A 186 -10.08 3.11 10.93
C ILE A 186 -9.34 3.99 9.93
N PHE A 187 -8.16 4.48 10.28
CA PHE A 187 -7.33 5.33 9.43
C PHE A 187 -6.89 4.59 8.16
N ALA A 188 -6.42 3.35 8.28
CA ALA A 188 -6.05 2.51 7.15
C ALA A 188 -7.25 2.23 6.25
N ALA A 189 -8.42 1.94 6.81
CA ALA A 189 -9.66 1.75 6.04
C ALA A 189 -10.02 3.00 5.24
N LEU A 190 -9.98 4.18 5.86
CA LEU A 190 -10.25 5.44 5.17
C LEU A 190 -9.28 5.68 4.01
N THR A 191 -7.98 5.50 4.22
CA THR A 191 -6.97 5.70 3.17
C THR A 191 -7.11 4.69 2.03
N MET A 192 -7.42 3.42 2.32
CA MET A 192 -7.66 2.41 1.29
C MET A 192 -8.89 2.72 0.44
N LEU A 193 -10.01 3.08 1.07
CA LEU A 193 -11.23 3.48 0.36
C LEU A 193 -11.01 4.74 -0.48
N SER A 194 -10.14 5.63 -0.04
CA SER A 194 -9.75 6.82 -0.78
C SER A 194 -8.98 6.48 -2.05
N VAL A 195 -8.05 5.54 -1.97
CA VAL A 195 -7.30 5.05 -3.15
C VAL A 195 -8.24 4.41 -4.17
N ASP A 196 -9.20 3.58 -3.73
CA ASP A 196 -10.19 2.97 -4.63
C ASP A 196 -11.00 4.04 -5.39
N ARG A 197 -11.45 5.10 -4.70
CA ARG A 197 -12.17 6.20 -5.35
C ARG A 197 -11.32 6.95 -6.38
N GLY A 198 -10.07 7.26 -6.04
CA GLY A 198 -9.11 7.89 -6.93
C GLY A 198 -8.81 7.04 -8.18
N ALA A 199 -8.56 5.74 -7.98
CA ALA A 199 -8.30 4.80 -9.06
C ALA A 199 -9.49 4.70 -10.03
N ARG A 200 -10.73 4.63 -9.52
CA ARG A 200 -11.95 4.61 -10.36
C ARG A 200 -12.10 5.87 -11.21
N ALA A 201 -11.73 7.04 -10.67
CA ALA A 201 -11.78 8.29 -11.42
C ALA A 201 -10.80 8.26 -12.61
N ILE A 202 -9.58 7.76 -12.39
CA ILE A 202 -8.56 7.62 -13.46
C ILE A 202 -9.01 6.57 -14.49
N ILE A 203 -9.50 5.41 -14.06
CA ILE A 203 -10.00 4.36 -14.97
C ILE A 203 -11.11 4.91 -15.88
N THR A 204 -12.01 5.71 -15.31
CA THR A 204 -13.09 6.34 -16.10
C THR A 204 -12.54 7.28 -17.14
N GLU A 205 -11.56 8.11 -16.79
CA GLU A 205 -10.89 9.01 -17.73
C GLU A 205 -10.15 8.26 -18.83
N VAL A 206 -9.35 7.26 -18.47
CA VAL A 206 -8.61 6.45 -19.45
C VAL A 206 -9.55 5.77 -20.44
N ARG A 207 -10.65 5.19 -19.95
CA ARG A 207 -11.68 4.60 -20.83
C ARG A 207 -12.33 5.61 -21.75
N LEU A 208 -12.56 6.84 -21.26
CA LEU A 208 -13.08 7.92 -22.08
C LEU A 208 -12.09 8.31 -23.19
N GLN A 209 -10.79 8.43 -22.86
CA GLN A 209 -9.77 8.75 -23.84
C GLN A 209 -9.65 7.68 -24.93
N PHE A 210 -9.68 6.40 -24.59
CA PHE A 210 -9.69 5.32 -25.58
C PHE A 210 -10.96 5.31 -26.44
N ALA A 211 -12.10 5.63 -25.86
CA ALA A 211 -13.35 5.74 -26.63
C ALA A 211 -13.32 6.93 -27.60
N THR A 212 -12.71 8.05 -27.19
CA THR A 212 -12.57 9.26 -28.01
C THR A 212 -11.52 9.10 -29.11
N ALA A 213 -10.43 8.41 -28.81
CA ALA A 213 -9.29 8.21 -29.70
C ALA A 213 -9.02 6.71 -29.96
N PRO A 214 -9.87 6.01 -30.75
CA PRO A 214 -9.79 4.55 -30.93
C PRO A 214 -8.48 4.05 -31.56
N LYS A 215 -7.75 4.89 -32.30
CA LYS A 215 -6.46 4.51 -32.90
C LYS A 215 -5.39 4.21 -31.85
N LEU A 216 -5.53 4.73 -30.62
CA LEU A 216 -4.63 4.38 -29.52
C LEU A 216 -4.70 2.88 -29.19
N MET A 217 -5.90 2.27 -29.26
CA MET A 217 -6.06 0.82 -29.07
C MET A 217 -5.48 -0.01 -30.23
N GLN A 218 -5.25 0.63 -31.38
CA GLN A 218 -4.66 -0.01 -32.57
C GLN A 218 -3.13 0.14 -32.60
N GLY A 219 -2.51 0.60 -31.50
CA GLY A 219 -1.06 0.78 -31.39
C GLY A 219 -0.53 2.13 -31.86
N SER A 220 -1.40 3.11 -32.17
CA SER A 220 -0.96 4.48 -32.46
C SER A 220 -0.46 5.14 -31.18
N LEU A 221 0.73 5.75 -31.21
CA LEU A 221 1.30 6.45 -30.05
C LEU A 221 0.53 7.71 -29.67
N THR A 222 -0.04 8.38 -30.69
CA THR A 222 -0.85 9.58 -30.50
C THR A 222 -1.97 9.63 -31.52
N GLN A 223 -3.07 10.26 -31.17
CA GLN A 223 -4.16 10.60 -32.08
C GLN A 223 -4.66 11.99 -31.75
N ILE A 224 -4.84 12.81 -32.78
CA ILE A 224 -5.47 14.13 -32.69
C ILE A 224 -6.95 13.97 -33.00
N VAL A 225 -7.82 14.39 -32.08
CA VAL A 225 -9.27 14.42 -32.25
C VAL A 225 -9.74 15.80 -31.79
N ASP A 226 -10.45 16.52 -32.64
CA ASP A 226 -10.97 17.88 -32.38
C ASP A 226 -9.90 18.87 -31.86
N GLY A 227 -8.68 18.81 -32.44
CA GLY A 227 -7.57 19.65 -32.01
C GLY A 227 -6.83 19.24 -30.73
N HIS A 228 -7.30 18.24 -30.02
CA HIS A 228 -6.67 17.70 -28.82
C HIS A 228 -5.83 16.45 -29.11
N THR A 229 -4.65 16.41 -28.54
CA THR A 229 -3.75 15.26 -28.67
C THR A 229 -4.03 14.26 -27.55
N TYR A 230 -4.30 13.02 -27.94
CA TYR A 230 -4.47 11.89 -27.03
C TYR A 230 -3.28 10.93 -27.14
N PRO A 231 -2.85 10.28 -26.05
CA PRO A 231 -3.40 10.33 -24.68
C PRO A 231 -3.08 11.66 -23.99
N ASP A 232 -4.06 12.22 -23.26
CA ASP A 232 -3.87 13.37 -22.38
C ASP A 232 -3.45 12.92 -20.97
N SER A 233 -2.15 12.76 -20.80
CA SER A 233 -1.55 12.40 -19.51
C SER A 233 -1.68 13.51 -18.46
N THR A 234 -1.68 14.78 -18.89
CA THR A 234 -1.82 15.93 -17.98
C THR A 234 -3.15 15.90 -17.27
N ARG A 235 -4.21 15.55 -17.97
CA ARG A 235 -5.54 15.40 -17.42
C ARG A 235 -5.60 14.24 -16.41
N CYS A 236 -4.98 13.11 -16.71
CA CYS A 236 -4.90 11.99 -15.76
C CYS A 236 -4.16 12.37 -14.48
N VAL A 237 -3.01 13.08 -14.60
CA VAL A 237 -2.24 13.58 -13.43
C VAL A 237 -3.08 14.55 -12.60
N LYS A 238 -3.82 15.45 -13.25
CA LYS A 238 -4.68 16.42 -12.55
C LYS A 238 -5.77 15.70 -11.75
N ILE A 239 -6.46 14.70 -12.34
CA ILE A 239 -7.47 13.89 -11.65
C ILE A 239 -6.88 13.18 -10.44
N ALA A 240 -5.71 12.55 -10.60
CA ALA A 240 -5.01 11.86 -9.50
C ALA A 240 -4.67 12.82 -8.36
N THR A 241 -4.13 14.00 -8.68
CA THR A 241 -3.73 15.00 -7.67
C THR A 241 -4.92 15.58 -6.93
N GLU A 242 -5.98 15.95 -7.65
CA GLU A 242 -7.22 16.48 -7.04
C GLU A 242 -7.87 15.43 -6.14
N ALA A 243 -7.96 14.18 -6.59
CA ALA A 243 -8.48 13.09 -5.78
C ALA A 243 -7.64 12.88 -4.51
N ALA A 244 -6.30 12.87 -4.63
CA ALA A 244 -5.42 12.72 -3.48
C ALA A 244 -5.62 13.83 -2.44
N ILE A 245 -5.71 15.10 -2.85
CA ILE A 245 -5.93 16.23 -1.95
C ILE A 245 -7.30 16.12 -1.24
N GLN A 246 -8.35 15.80 -1.99
CA GLN A 246 -9.71 15.68 -1.45
C GLN A 246 -9.82 14.56 -0.42
N GLU A 247 -9.23 13.43 -0.73
CA GLU A 247 -9.33 12.23 0.08
C GLU A 247 -8.46 12.26 1.34
N MET A 248 -7.45 13.12 1.41
CA MET A 248 -6.63 13.31 2.60
C MET A 248 -7.32 14.13 3.70
N VAL A 249 -8.40 14.84 3.40
CA VAL A 249 -9.07 15.73 4.38
C VAL A 249 -9.58 14.95 5.59
N LEU A 250 -10.34 13.88 5.36
CA LEU A 250 -10.95 13.11 6.46
C LEU A 250 -9.91 12.41 7.36
N PRO A 251 -8.93 11.68 6.83
CA PRO A 251 -7.84 11.14 7.64
C PRO A 251 -7.05 12.22 8.39
N GLY A 252 -6.77 13.36 7.74
CA GLY A 252 -6.05 14.47 8.35
C GLY A 252 -6.80 15.09 9.54
N VAL A 253 -8.11 15.32 9.41
CA VAL A 253 -8.96 15.79 10.50
C VAL A 253 -8.96 14.78 11.66
N LEU A 254 -9.09 13.49 11.36
CA LEU A 254 -9.07 12.44 12.39
C LEU A 254 -7.74 12.44 13.16
N ALA A 255 -6.60 12.54 12.46
CA ALA A 255 -5.28 12.53 13.08
C ALA A 255 -5.03 13.72 14.04
N VAL A 256 -5.61 14.87 13.73
CA VAL A 256 -5.40 16.10 14.52
C VAL A 256 -6.43 16.24 15.64
N PHE A 257 -7.71 16.10 15.30
CA PHE A 257 -8.78 16.45 16.26
C PHE A 257 -9.08 15.34 17.26
N LEU A 258 -8.86 14.07 16.94
CA LEU A 258 -9.15 12.99 17.87
C LEU A 258 -8.27 13.01 19.12
N PRO A 259 -6.93 13.15 19.05
CA PRO A 259 -6.13 13.25 20.26
C PRO A 259 -6.46 14.50 21.09
N VAL A 260 -6.84 15.59 20.43
CA VAL A 260 -7.30 16.81 21.11
C VAL A 260 -8.57 16.55 21.92
N ALA A 261 -9.59 16.02 21.27
CA ALA A 261 -10.86 15.72 21.91
C ALA A 261 -10.72 14.66 23.00
N ALA A 262 -9.99 13.57 22.72
CA ALA A 262 -9.73 12.52 23.69
C ALA A 262 -8.98 13.04 24.93
N GLY A 263 -8.01 13.95 24.73
CA GLY A 263 -7.27 14.57 25.83
C GLY A 263 -8.16 15.37 26.77
N PHE A 264 -9.12 16.12 26.24
CA PHE A 264 -10.06 16.87 27.08
C PHE A 264 -11.17 15.99 27.68
N ILE A 265 -11.62 14.94 27.00
CA ILE A 265 -12.67 14.04 27.51
C ILE A 265 -12.12 13.03 28.51
N LEU A 266 -11.07 12.32 28.10
CA LEU A 266 -10.50 11.21 28.89
C LEU A 266 -9.44 11.68 29.88
N GLY A 267 -9.02 12.93 29.82
CA GLY A 267 -7.95 13.48 30.63
C GLY A 267 -6.57 12.89 30.33
N PRO A 268 -5.54 13.27 31.08
CA PRO A 268 -4.17 12.83 30.86
C PRO A 268 -4.01 11.29 30.91
N LYS A 269 -4.68 10.60 31.81
CA LYS A 269 -4.59 9.14 31.95
C LYS A 269 -5.10 8.42 30.74
N GLY A 270 -6.34 8.73 30.30
CA GLY A 270 -6.93 8.09 29.14
C GLY A 270 -6.16 8.43 27.85
N THR A 271 -5.61 9.64 27.76
CA THR A 271 -4.74 10.04 26.63
C THR A 271 -3.44 9.23 26.62
N CYS A 272 -2.82 8.96 27.77
CA CYS A 272 -1.66 8.07 27.84
C CYS A 272 -1.99 6.68 27.29
N GLY A 273 -3.14 6.12 27.68
CA GLY A 273 -3.65 4.87 27.12
C GLY A 273 -3.86 4.94 25.60
N LEU A 274 -4.51 6.01 25.11
CA LEU A 274 -4.75 6.24 23.67
C LEU A 274 -3.43 6.23 22.86
N LEU A 275 -2.42 6.94 23.34
CA LEU A 275 -1.13 7.01 22.66
C LEU A 275 -0.40 5.66 22.65
N GLY A 276 -0.47 4.90 23.77
CA GLY A 276 0.09 3.55 23.86
C GLY A 276 -0.59 2.57 22.90
N GLY A 277 -1.92 2.57 22.87
CA GLY A 277 -2.71 1.75 21.94
C GLY A 277 -2.45 2.10 20.48
N ALA A 278 -2.43 3.39 20.15
CA ALA A 278 -2.13 3.87 18.79
C ALA A 278 -0.71 3.50 18.35
N LEU A 279 0.28 3.58 19.24
CA LEU A 279 1.65 3.17 18.98
C LEU A 279 1.73 1.70 18.57
N GLY A 280 1.16 0.80 19.37
CA GLY A 280 1.15 -0.64 19.08
C GLY A 280 0.41 -0.96 17.78
N GLY A 281 -0.80 -0.43 17.62
CA GLY A 281 -1.62 -0.64 16.42
C GLY A 281 -0.97 -0.11 15.14
N CYS A 282 -0.45 1.13 15.16
CA CYS A 282 0.25 1.72 14.01
C CYS A 282 1.49 0.92 13.63
N PHE A 283 2.32 0.53 14.62
CA PHE A 283 3.54 -0.22 14.35
C PHE A 283 3.24 -1.56 13.66
N MET A 284 2.37 -2.36 14.25
CA MET A 284 2.06 -3.69 13.73
C MET A 284 1.41 -3.62 12.35
N LEU A 285 0.42 -2.75 12.18
CA LEU A 285 -0.32 -2.63 10.93
C LEU A 285 0.57 -2.05 9.81
N ALA A 286 1.38 -1.03 10.09
CA ALA A 286 2.25 -0.41 9.09
C ALA A 286 3.32 -1.39 8.58
N VAL A 287 3.95 -2.19 9.47
CA VAL A 287 4.92 -3.22 9.06
C VAL A 287 4.23 -4.30 8.22
N THR A 288 3.05 -4.77 8.66
CA THR A 288 2.26 -5.76 7.91
C THR A 288 1.96 -5.27 6.49
N MET A 289 1.42 -4.05 6.37
CA MET A 289 1.01 -3.48 5.09
C MET A 289 2.20 -3.23 4.17
N ALA A 290 3.27 -2.64 4.66
CA ALA A 290 4.48 -2.38 3.88
C ALA A 290 5.11 -3.67 3.35
N THR A 291 5.18 -4.73 4.18
CA THR A 291 5.78 -6.00 3.80
C THR A 291 4.89 -6.81 2.87
N ALA A 292 3.59 -6.91 3.16
CA ALA A 292 2.64 -7.62 2.29
C ALA A 292 2.61 -7.00 0.89
N GLY A 293 2.48 -5.65 0.82
CA GLY A 293 2.44 -4.92 -0.45
C GLY A 293 3.70 -5.13 -1.28
N GLY A 294 4.90 -5.00 -0.68
CA GLY A 294 6.15 -5.25 -1.38
C GLY A 294 6.36 -6.71 -1.81
N ALA A 295 5.81 -7.67 -1.04
CA ALA A 295 5.88 -9.08 -1.38
C ALA A 295 4.97 -9.45 -2.55
N TRP A 296 3.75 -8.90 -2.63
CA TRP A 296 2.83 -9.11 -3.76
C TRP A 296 3.38 -8.51 -5.06
N ASP A 297 3.91 -7.29 -5.01
CA ASP A 297 4.50 -6.63 -6.17
C ASP A 297 5.69 -7.42 -6.72
N ASN A 298 6.61 -7.83 -5.85
CA ASN A 298 7.73 -8.66 -6.27
C ASN A 298 7.29 -10.07 -6.73
N ALA A 299 6.18 -10.60 -6.23
CA ALA A 299 5.61 -11.85 -6.75
C ALA A 299 5.04 -11.68 -8.16
N LYS A 300 4.40 -10.53 -8.49
CA LYS A 300 3.97 -10.17 -9.84
C LYS A 300 5.16 -10.09 -10.79
N LYS A 301 6.23 -9.37 -10.41
CA LYS A 301 7.46 -9.26 -11.22
C LYS A 301 8.14 -10.60 -11.44
N TRP A 302 8.11 -11.47 -10.44
CA TRP A 302 8.61 -12.82 -10.60
C TRP A 302 7.76 -13.62 -11.59
N ALA A 303 6.43 -13.52 -11.53
CA ALA A 303 5.52 -14.18 -12.47
C ALA A 303 5.72 -13.66 -13.91
N SER A 304 5.86 -12.33 -14.09
CA SER A 304 6.13 -11.73 -15.41
C SER A 304 7.46 -12.21 -15.99
N ARG A 305 8.52 -12.17 -15.20
CA ARG A 305 9.83 -12.66 -15.63
C ARG A 305 9.80 -14.11 -16.04
N CYS A 306 9.08 -14.91 -15.29
CA CYS A 306 8.91 -16.30 -15.59
C CYS A 306 8.13 -16.51 -16.91
N ALA A 307 7.11 -15.69 -17.18
CA ALA A 307 6.39 -15.71 -18.44
C ALA A 307 7.30 -15.35 -19.63
N GLU A 308 8.12 -14.29 -19.47
CA GLU A 308 9.07 -13.85 -20.51
C GLU A 308 10.15 -14.90 -20.80
N GLU A 309 10.68 -15.56 -19.77
CA GLU A 309 11.67 -16.64 -19.93
C GLU A 309 11.05 -17.89 -20.56
N GLY A 310 9.73 -18.07 -20.41
CA GLY A 310 8.93 -19.18 -20.95
C GLY A 310 8.26 -18.88 -22.31
N GLU A 311 8.43 -17.69 -22.90
CA GLU A 311 7.79 -17.33 -24.16
C GLU A 311 8.23 -18.23 -25.31
N PRO A 312 7.27 -18.74 -26.10
CA PRO A 312 7.52 -19.61 -27.26
C PRO A 312 8.43 -18.97 -28.31
N SER A 313 8.38 -17.65 -28.48
CA SER A 313 9.20 -16.89 -29.44
C SER A 313 10.70 -17.03 -29.19
N LYS A 314 11.12 -17.12 -27.94
CA LYS A 314 12.56 -17.33 -27.57
C LYS A 314 13.03 -18.78 -27.81
N TRP A 315 12.09 -19.71 -27.93
CA TRP A 315 12.38 -21.13 -28.20
C TRP A 315 12.34 -21.45 -29.72
N ALA A 316 11.59 -20.64 -30.48
CA ALA A 316 11.38 -20.86 -31.90
C ALA A 316 12.53 -20.39 -32.79
N GLU A 317 13.41 -19.52 -32.30
CA GLU A 317 14.56 -19.05 -33.07
C GLU A 317 15.64 -20.15 -33.22
N GLY A 318 15.37 -21.13 -34.05
CA GLY A 318 16.36 -22.03 -34.62
C GLY A 318 16.73 -23.29 -33.82
N LYS A 319 15.92 -23.70 -32.82
CA LYS A 319 16.13 -24.96 -32.11
C LYS A 319 14.90 -25.87 -32.21
N GLU A 320 15.02 -26.93 -32.97
CA GLU A 320 14.00 -27.98 -33.18
C GLU A 320 13.67 -28.79 -31.93
N THR A 321 14.32 -28.58 -30.79
CA THR A 321 14.12 -29.36 -29.57
C THR A 321 14.24 -28.47 -28.30
N LEU A 322 13.30 -28.63 -27.37
CA LEU A 322 13.39 -28.07 -26.02
C LEU A 322 14.70 -28.56 -25.34
N PRO A 323 15.62 -27.66 -24.95
CA PRO A 323 16.84 -28.10 -24.28
C PRO A 323 16.51 -28.79 -22.95
N ALA A 324 17.09 -29.94 -22.68
CA ALA A 324 16.86 -30.71 -21.44
C ALA A 324 17.17 -29.90 -20.16
N SER A 325 18.05 -28.88 -20.25
CA SER A 325 18.35 -27.95 -19.18
C SER A 325 17.22 -26.95 -18.88
N THR A 326 16.40 -26.61 -19.87
CA THR A 326 15.26 -25.68 -19.70
C THR A 326 14.16 -26.28 -18.86
N HIS A 327 13.95 -27.59 -18.94
CA HIS A 327 12.96 -28.30 -18.14
C HIS A 327 13.26 -28.25 -16.64
N SER A 328 14.53 -28.37 -16.24
CA SER A 328 14.90 -28.37 -14.82
C SER A 328 14.93 -26.97 -14.20
N VAL A 329 15.32 -25.96 -14.97
CA VAL A 329 15.45 -24.58 -14.49
C VAL A 329 14.08 -23.90 -14.41
N THR A 330 13.27 -24.05 -15.45
CA THR A 330 11.95 -23.40 -15.50
C THR A 330 11.01 -23.95 -14.42
N PHE A 331 10.91 -25.25 -14.28
CA PHE A 331 10.00 -25.89 -13.32
C PHE A 331 10.45 -25.76 -11.86
N SER A 332 11.73 -25.81 -11.57
CA SER A 332 12.25 -25.61 -10.20
C SER A 332 12.13 -24.17 -9.72
N ASN A 333 12.29 -23.20 -10.61
CA ASN A 333 12.17 -21.78 -10.28
C ASN A 333 10.76 -21.36 -9.93
N TYR A 334 9.73 -22.06 -10.46
CA TYR A 334 8.33 -21.77 -10.16
C TYR A 334 7.79 -22.43 -8.90
N GLY A 335 8.57 -23.23 -8.20
CA GLY A 335 8.07 -24.03 -7.08
C GLY A 335 7.05 -25.11 -7.48
N ILE A 336 6.82 -25.28 -8.79
CA ILE A 336 5.95 -26.30 -9.33
C ILE A 336 6.69 -27.62 -9.28
N LYS A 337 6.20 -28.55 -8.51
CA LYS A 337 6.69 -29.93 -8.58
C LYS A 337 6.51 -30.40 -10.02
N LYS A 338 7.58 -30.90 -10.65
CA LYS A 338 7.58 -31.42 -12.02
C LYS A 338 6.31 -32.20 -12.38
N ALA A 339 5.76 -32.94 -11.42
CA ALA A 339 4.55 -33.71 -11.55
C ALA A 339 3.29 -32.89 -11.87
N SER A 340 3.05 -31.74 -11.22
CA SER A 340 1.76 -31.05 -11.33
C SER A 340 1.58 -30.34 -12.67
N LEU A 341 2.63 -29.79 -13.25
CA LEU A 341 2.53 -29.13 -14.55
C LEU A 341 2.38 -30.14 -15.68
N PHE A 342 3.14 -31.22 -15.63
CA PHE A 342 3.00 -32.31 -16.61
C PHE A 342 1.65 -33.02 -16.47
N THR A 343 1.08 -33.16 -15.27
CA THR A 343 -0.26 -33.72 -15.07
C THR A 343 -1.34 -32.81 -15.67
N ALA A 344 -1.20 -31.49 -15.56
CA ALA A 344 -2.12 -30.56 -16.19
C ALA A 344 -2.02 -30.56 -17.73
N LEU A 345 -0.80 -30.74 -18.26
CA LEU A 345 -0.53 -30.70 -19.69
C LEU A 345 -0.74 -32.04 -20.42
N TYR A 346 -0.67 -33.17 -19.72
CA TYR A 346 -0.73 -34.53 -20.29
C TYR A 346 -1.66 -35.46 -19.51
N SER A 347 -2.86 -35.01 -19.26
CA SER A 347 -3.87 -35.77 -18.47
C SER A 347 -4.23 -37.16 -19.04
N GLU A 348 -3.89 -37.48 -20.30
CA GLU A 348 -4.21 -38.75 -20.93
C GLU A 348 -3.18 -39.86 -20.68
N HIS A 349 -1.93 -39.54 -20.32
CA HIS A 349 -0.86 -40.57 -20.23
C HIS A 349 -0.02 -40.55 -18.96
N GLY A 350 -0.44 -39.86 -17.94
CA GLY A 350 0.20 -39.85 -16.60
C GLY A 350 1.68 -39.49 -16.59
N VAL A 351 1.99 -38.34 -16.01
CA VAL A 351 3.35 -37.81 -15.83
C VAL A 351 4.31 -38.78 -15.14
N GLU A 352 3.77 -39.69 -14.33
CA GLU A 352 4.60 -40.72 -13.73
C GLU A 352 5.29 -41.61 -14.77
N ALA A 353 4.65 -41.87 -15.92
CA ALA A 353 5.25 -42.64 -17.00
C ALA A 353 6.38 -41.84 -17.70
N LEU A 354 6.20 -40.56 -17.94
CA LEU A 354 7.22 -39.68 -18.55
C LEU A 354 8.41 -39.41 -17.62
N VAL A 355 8.19 -39.36 -16.32
CA VAL A 355 9.26 -39.22 -15.31
C VAL A 355 10.01 -40.52 -15.11
N ARG A 356 9.32 -41.69 -15.26
CA ARG A 356 9.94 -43.00 -15.12
C ARG A 356 10.71 -43.45 -16.36
N ASP A 357 10.30 -43.00 -17.55
CA ASP A 357 10.99 -43.35 -18.79
C ASP A 357 11.29 -42.12 -19.67
N PRO A 358 12.50 -41.50 -19.50
CA PRO A 358 12.92 -40.39 -20.34
C PRO A 358 12.97 -40.69 -21.85
N LYS A 359 12.94 -41.95 -22.25
CA LYS A 359 12.93 -42.33 -23.67
C LYS A 359 11.59 -42.06 -24.36
N LEU A 360 10.52 -41.81 -23.59
CA LEU A 360 9.23 -41.38 -24.12
C LEU A 360 9.21 -39.90 -24.56
N ILE A 361 10.15 -39.09 -24.11
CA ILE A 361 10.25 -37.65 -24.46
C ILE A 361 10.36 -37.44 -25.98
N PRO A 362 11.16 -38.19 -26.73
CA PRO A 362 11.25 -38.04 -28.20
C PRO A 362 9.94 -38.33 -28.95
N THR A 363 9.11 -39.23 -28.43
CA THR A 363 7.85 -39.60 -29.05
C THR A 363 6.81 -38.48 -29.00
N TYR A 364 6.90 -37.59 -28.01
CA TYR A 364 6.04 -36.41 -27.82
C TYR A 364 6.62 -35.14 -28.42
N ASN A 365 7.84 -35.18 -28.94
CA ASN A 365 8.56 -34.04 -29.49
C ASN A 365 8.17 -33.79 -30.99
N THR A 366 6.88 -33.92 -31.28
CA THR A 366 6.36 -33.55 -32.60
C THR A 366 6.07 -32.05 -32.63
N PRO A 367 6.21 -31.38 -33.82
CA PRO A 367 5.91 -29.95 -33.95
C PRO A 367 4.50 -29.60 -33.48
N GLU A 368 3.54 -30.45 -33.65
CA GLU A 368 2.13 -30.28 -33.28
C GLU A 368 1.94 -30.36 -31.76
N ASN A 369 2.58 -31.27 -31.07
CA ASN A 369 2.56 -31.39 -29.62
C ASN A 369 3.33 -30.26 -28.95
N LEU A 370 4.42 -29.79 -29.56
CA LEU A 370 5.17 -28.62 -29.11
C LEU A 370 4.34 -27.35 -29.20
N LEU A 371 3.61 -27.15 -30.31
CA LEU A 371 2.75 -25.98 -30.52
C LEU A 371 1.59 -25.97 -29.50
N ARG A 372 0.97 -27.12 -29.25
CA ARG A 372 -0.09 -27.28 -28.24
C ARG A 372 0.46 -26.98 -26.83
N LEU A 373 1.62 -27.54 -26.49
CA LEU A 373 2.28 -27.32 -25.19
C LEU A 373 2.63 -25.84 -24.99
N GLN A 374 3.10 -25.17 -26.03
CA GLN A 374 3.38 -23.75 -26.00
C GLN A 374 2.13 -22.93 -25.73
N GLY A 375 1.00 -23.25 -26.37
CA GLY A 375 -0.28 -22.59 -26.13
C GLY A 375 -0.78 -22.77 -24.70
N GLU A 376 -0.74 -23.99 -24.18
CA GLU A 376 -1.18 -24.30 -22.81
C GLU A 376 -0.28 -23.66 -21.76
N LEU A 377 1.04 -23.60 -22.00
CA LEU A 377 1.99 -22.87 -21.14
C LEU A 377 1.74 -21.36 -21.15
N ALA A 378 1.51 -20.80 -22.32
CA ALA A 378 1.23 -19.36 -22.44
C ALA A 378 -0.06 -18.98 -21.68
N GLU A 379 -1.11 -19.80 -21.79
CA GLU A 379 -2.35 -19.60 -21.04
C GLU A 379 -2.15 -19.72 -19.53
N LEU A 380 -1.38 -20.72 -19.08
CA LEU A 380 -1.05 -20.89 -17.67
C LEU A 380 -0.26 -19.71 -17.12
N TYR A 381 0.73 -19.22 -17.86
CA TYR A 381 1.49 -18.04 -17.48
C TYR A 381 0.63 -16.78 -17.41
N HIS A 382 -0.24 -16.59 -18.39
CA HIS A 382 -1.18 -15.47 -18.40
C HIS A 382 -2.12 -15.52 -17.19
N LYS A 383 -2.67 -16.69 -16.89
CA LYS A 383 -3.54 -16.90 -15.71
C LYS A 383 -2.80 -16.60 -14.40
N ARG A 384 -1.57 -17.08 -14.25
CA ARG A 384 -0.73 -16.81 -13.07
C ARG A 384 -0.37 -15.33 -12.93
N HIS A 385 0.07 -14.74 -14.01
CA HIS A 385 0.37 -13.31 -14.04
C HIS A 385 -0.87 -12.50 -13.65
N SER A 386 -2.02 -12.78 -14.25
CA SER A 386 -3.28 -12.11 -13.91
C SER A 386 -3.64 -12.26 -12.42
N ALA A 387 -3.45 -13.44 -11.84
CA ALA A 387 -3.70 -13.67 -10.42
C ALA A 387 -2.72 -12.87 -9.52
N THR A 388 -1.44 -12.77 -9.90
CA THR A 388 -0.45 -11.97 -9.16
C THR A 388 -0.68 -10.48 -9.31
N VAL A 389 -1.17 -10.00 -10.46
CA VAL A 389 -1.60 -8.61 -10.67
C VAL A 389 -2.72 -8.22 -9.69
N VAL A 390 -3.68 -9.12 -9.44
CA VAL A 390 -4.71 -8.87 -8.43
C VAL A 390 -4.10 -8.69 -7.03
N GLY A 391 -3.13 -9.53 -6.67
CA GLY A 391 -2.40 -9.39 -5.41
C GLY A 391 -1.66 -8.05 -5.29
N ASP A 392 -0.98 -7.64 -6.35
CA ASP A 392 -0.29 -6.37 -6.45
C ASP A 392 -1.25 -5.17 -6.34
N THR A 393 -2.38 -5.22 -7.04
CA THR A 393 -3.43 -4.18 -6.96
C THR A 393 -3.95 -3.98 -5.54
N VAL A 394 -4.04 -5.05 -4.73
CA VAL A 394 -4.35 -4.96 -3.29
C VAL A 394 -3.15 -4.42 -2.51
N GLY A 395 -1.94 -4.78 -2.91
CA GLY A 395 -0.69 -4.44 -2.25
C GLY A 395 -0.28 -2.98 -2.38
N ASP A 396 -0.56 -2.35 -3.53
CA ASP A 396 -0.18 -0.96 -3.79
C ASP A 396 -0.77 0.03 -2.78
N PRO A 397 -2.09 0.03 -2.48
CA PRO A 397 -2.63 0.85 -1.40
C PRO A 397 -1.99 0.56 -0.04
N PHE A 398 -1.61 -0.68 0.22
CA PHE A 398 -0.97 -1.08 1.48
C PHE A 398 0.42 -0.49 1.61
N LYS A 399 1.28 -0.70 0.60
CA LYS A 399 2.69 -0.30 0.67
C LYS A 399 2.90 1.19 0.47
N ASP A 400 2.12 1.84 -0.41
CA ASP A 400 2.40 3.19 -0.88
C ASP A 400 1.51 4.27 -0.28
N THR A 401 0.36 3.90 0.29
CA THR A 401 -0.56 4.85 0.92
C THR A 401 -0.76 4.58 2.40
N SER A 402 -1.41 3.49 2.77
CA SER A 402 -1.85 3.25 4.15
C SER A 402 -0.68 2.99 5.10
N GLY A 403 0.28 2.14 4.70
CA GLY A 403 1.46 1.84 5.52
C GLY A 403 2.26 3.09 5.92
N PRO A 404 2.72 3.92 4.96
CA PRO A 404 3.42 5.16 5.26
C PRO A 404 2.59 6.17 6.06
N SER A 405 1.30 6.26 5.79
CA SER A 405 0.39 7.20 6.47
C SER A 405 0.23 6.91 7.95
N LEU A 406 0.27 5.63 8.37
CA LEU A 406 0.25 5.24 9.78
C LEU A 406 1.46 5.75 10.56
N ASN A 407 2.62 5.87 9.92
CA ASN A 407 3.81 6.47 10.51
C ASN A 407 3.60 7.98 10.79
N VAL A 408 2.91 8.68 9.90
CA VAL A 408 2.54 10.10 10.11
C VAL A 408 1.50 10.21 11.21
N LEU A 409 0.50 9.33 11.22
CA LEU A 409 -0.58 9.32 12.22
C LEU A 409 -0.03 9.30 13.65
N ILE A 410 0.85 8.34 13.99
CA ILE A 410 1.39 8.21 15.35
C ILE A 410 2.19 9.44 15.76
N LYS A 411 3.01 10.00 14.87
CA LYS A 411 3.78 11.20 15.16
C LYS A 411 2.90 12.41 15.39
N THR A 412 1.90 12.63 14.53
CA THR A 412 0.96 13.74 14.67
C THR A 412 0.20 13.66 15.98
N MET A 413 -0.33 12.48 16.31
CA MET A 413 -1.08 12.26 17.56
C MET A 413 -0.23 12.51 18.80
N THR A 414 0.97 11.96 18.85
CA THR A 414 1.87 12.13 20.01
C THR A 414 2.34 13.57 20.16
N MET A 415 2.61 14.26 19.07
CA MET A 415 2.98 15.70 19.10
C MET A 415 1.81 16.56 19.55
N MET A 416 0.59 16.34 19.02
CA MET A 416 -0.60 17.10 19.41
C MET A 416 -0.92 16.89 20.89
N ALA A 417 -0.86 15.66 21.38
CA ALA A 417 -1.07 15.36 22.77
C ALA A 417 -0.02 16.05 23.68
N LEU A 418 1.26 16.01 23.29
CA LEU A 418 2.34 16.67 24.05
C LEU A 418 2.16 18.20 24.09
N MET A 419 1.84 18.82 22.97
CA MET A 419 1.62 20.27 22.90
C MET A 419 0.47 20.73 23.78
N LEU A 420 -0.57 19.93 23.92
CA LEU A 420 -1.77 20.22 24.69
C LEU A 420 -1.74 19.66 26.12
N ALA A 421 -0.69 18.93 26.50
CA ALA A 421 -0.56 18.35 27.84
C ALA A 421 -0.78 19.34 28.99
N PRO A 422 -0.25 20.60 28.93
CA PRO A 422 -0.54 21.59 29.97
C PRO A 422 -2.01 22.00 30.01
N ALA A 423 -2.69 22.08 28.87
CA ALA A 423 -4.11 22.40 28.81
C ALA A 423 -4.96 21.25 29.38
N TYR A 424 -4.64 19.99 29.09
CA TYR A 424 -5.34 18.84 29.65
C TYR A 424 -5.23 18.82 31.18
N LYS A 425 -4.07 19.20 31.73
CA LYS A 425 -3.85 19.35 33.18
C LYS A 425 -4.72 20.45 33.79
N SER A 426 -4.92 21.56 33.08
CA SER A 426 -5.62 22.74 33.60
C SER A 426 -7.15 22.62 33.51
N PHE A 427 -7.67 21.99 32.45
CA PHE A 427 -9.10 21.88 32.17
C PHE A 427 -9.67 20.47 32.35
N GLY A 428 -8.82 19.45 32.34
CA GLY A 428 -9.21 18.06 32.57
C GLY A 428 -8.77 17.62 33.96
N GLU A 429 -9.67 17.05 34.71
CA GLU A 429 -9.27 16.30 35.88
C GLU A 429 -8.47 15.07 35.45
N PHE A 430 -7.50 14.62 36.28
CA PHE A 430 -6.72 13.42 35.95
C PHE A 430 -7.56 12.18 35.66
N ASN A 431 -8.77 12.13 36.24
CA ASN A 431 -9.72 11.03 36.10
C ASN A 431 -10.66 11.19 34.88
N GLY A 432 -10.45 12.20 34.02
CA GLY A 432 -11.31 12.43 32.86
C GLY A 432 -12.74 12.88 33.23
N PHE A 433 -13.54 13.13 32.21
CA PHE A 433 -14.96 13.50 32.32
C PHE A 433 -15.27 14.69 33.24
N GLY A 434 -14.29 15.54 33.54
CA GLY A 434 -14.51 16.81 34.20
C GLY A 434 -15.48 17.70 33.39
N PRO A 435 -16.38 18.48 34.01
CA PRO A 435 -17.42 19.20 33.29
C PRO A 435 -16.89 20.12 32.18
N GLN A 436 -15.81 20.85 32.47
CA GLN A 436 -15.19 21.77 31.49
C GLN A 436 -14.43 21.00 30.40
N GLY A 437 -13.62 20.03 30.76
CA GLY A 437 -12.85 19.21 29.81
C GLY A 437 -13.76 18.42 28.88
N SER A 438 -14.82 17.80 29.41
CA SER A 438 -15.82 17.06 28.62
C SER A 438 -16.55 17.98 27.65
N THR A 439 -16.88 19.20 28.07
CA THR A 439 -17.53 20.20 27.19
C THR A 439 -16.59 20.62 26.05
N ILE A 440 -15.33 20.96 26.35
CA ILE A 440 -14.34 21.36 25.35
C ILE A 440 -14.10 20.21 24.36
N GLY A 441 -13.89 18.99 24.87
CA GLY A 441 -13.67 17.82 24.03
C GLY A 441 -14.87 17.50 23.13
N SER A 442 -16.10 17.57 23.67
CA SER A 442 -17.32 17.36 22.89
C SER A 442 -17.53 18.44 21.83
N VAL A 443 -17.28 19.70 22.17
CA VAL A 443 -17.32 20.80 21.19
C VAL A 443 -16.26 20.61 20.11
N THR A 444 -15.06 20.18 20.47
CA THR A 444 -13.99 19.88 19.51
C THR A 444 -14.40 18.77 18.53
N LEU A 445 -14.99 17.67 19.03
CA LEU A 445 -15.52 16.60 18.19
C LEU A 445 -16.67 17.08 17.30
N LEU A 446 -17.58 17.89 17.86
CA LEU A 446 -18.68 18.43 17.09
C LEU A 446 -18.18 19.35 15.97
N VAL A 447 -17.25 20.25 16.26
CA VAL A 447 -16.65 21.14 15.25
C VAL A 447 -15.93 20.32 14.19
N ALA A 448 -15.16 19.32 14.57
CA ALA A 448 -14.49 18.41 13.63
C ALA A 448 -15.51 17.65 12.76
N ALA A 449 -16.55 17.10 13.36
CA ALA A 449 -17.62 16.37 12.65
C ALA A 449 -18.38 17.29 11.68
N VAL A 450 -18.73 18.49 12.12
CA VAL A 450 -19.41 19.50 11.29
C VAL A 450 -18.51 19.94 10.13
N ALA A 451 -17.24 20.24 10.40
CA ALA A 451 -16.28 20.59 9.36
C ALA A 451 -16.11 19.45 8.34
N CYS A 452 -15.90 18.21 8.80
CA CYS A 452 -15.85 17.05 7.94
C CYS A 452 -17.14 16.87 7.12
N TYR A 453 -18.30 17.00 7.74
CA TYR A 453 -19.59 16.89 7.05
C TYR A 453 -19.71 17.92 5.92
N PHE A 454 -19.42 19.19 6.19
CA PHE A 454 -19.46 20.22 5.16
C PHE A 454 -18.45 20.01 4.05
N ILE A 455 -17.19 19.66 4.39
CA ILE A 455 -16.14 19.40 3.42
C ILE A 455 -16.52 18.20 2.55
N VAL A 456 -16.88 17.08 3.16
CA VAL A 456 -17.28 15.85 2.42
C VAL A 456 -18.51 16.12 1.57
N THR A 457 -19.53 16.79 2.10
CA THR A 457 -20.75 17.11 1.36
C THR A 457 -20.49 18.07 0.20
N TYR A 458 -19.61 19.05 0.40
CA TYR A 458 -19.17 19.96 -0.66
C TYR A 458 -18.51 19.20 -1.81
N PHE A 459 -17.56 18.32 -1.51
CA PHE A 459 -16.91 17.50 -2.53
C PHE A 459 -17.86 16.50 -3.20
N GLN A 460 -18.77 15.87 -2.44
CA GLN A 460 -19.79 14.99 -3.01
C GLN A 460 -20.71 15.73 -3.98
N ARG A 461 -21.13 16.95 -3.63
CA ARG A 461 -21.96 17.79 -4.52
C ARG A 461 -21.20 18.20 -5.78
N LEU A 462 -19.92 18.57 -5.64
CA LEU A 462 -19.06 18.85 -6.78
C LEU A 462 -18.93 17.63 -7.70
N ASN A 463 -18.65 16.47 -7.15
CA ASN A 463 -18.47 15.23 -7.90
C ASN A 463 -19.78 14.79 -8.56
N LYS A 464 -20.92 14.92 -7.87
CA LYS A 464 -22.22 14.63 -8.45
C LYS A 464 -22.55 15.56 -9.63
N LYS A 465 -22.35 16.87 -9.46
CA LYS A 465 -22.53 17.84 -10.53
C LYS A 465 -21.67 17.54 -11.76
N LYS A 466 -20.41 17.16 -11.52
CA LYS A 466 -19.46 16.73 -12.56
C LYS A 466 -19.94 15.46 -13.28
N HIS A 467 -20.39 14.47 -12.52
CA HIS A 467 -20.91 13.21 -13.06
C HIS A 467 -22.17 13.43 -13.89
N ASP A 468 -23.12 14.23 -13.40
CA ASP A 468 -24.36 14.54 -14.11
C ASP A 468 -24.09 15.26 -15.44
N VAL A 469 -23.11 16.18 -15.45
CA VAL A 469 -22.66 16.87 -16.67
C VAL A 469 -21.99 15.90 -17.66
N ALA A 470 -21.14 15.00 -17.20
CA ALA A 470 -20.48 13.99 -18.02
C ALA A 470 -21.50 12.99 -18.63
N VAL A 471 -22.48 12.56 -17.84
CA VAL A 471 -23.58 11.69 -18.32
C VAL A 471 -24.45 12.41 -19.35
N ALA A 472 -24.76 13.69 -19.12
CA ALA A 472 -25.53 14.49 -20.06
C ALA A 472 -24.78 14.69 -21.40
N ALA A 473 -23.46 14.98 -21.33
CA ALA A 473 -22.61 15.11 -22.50
C ALA A 473 -22.52 13.79 -23.30
N LYS A 474 -22.37 12.66 -22.59
CA LYS A 474 -22.37 11.33 -23.22
C LYS A 474 -23.70 11.04 -23.92
N LYS A 475 -24.82 11.27 -23.25
CA LYS A 475 -26.17 11.10 -23.87
C LYS A 475 -26.37 11.99 -25.08
N ALA A 476 -25.85 13.21 -25.06
CA ALA A 476 -25.92 14.14 -26.19
C ALA A 476 -25.06 13.63 -27.38
N ALA A 477 -23.84 13.11 -27.10
CA ALA A 477 -22.98 12.50 -28.11
C ALA A 477 -23.61 11.24 -28.72
N ASP A 478 -24.12 10.33 -27.89
CA ASP A 478 -24.81 9.11 -28.34
C ASP A 478 -26.05 9.42 -29.18
N ALA A 479 -26.82 10.47 -28.83
CA ALA A 479 -27.98 10.93 -29.59
C ALA A 479 -27.61 11.58 -30.93
N LYS A 480 -26.44 12.23 -31.02
CA LYS A 480 -25.90 12.81 -32.25
C LYS A 480 -25.47 11.69 -33.23
N ILE A 481 -24.79 10.66 -32.73
CA ILE A 481 -24.41 9.47 -33.49
C ILE A 481 -25.64 8.71 -34.00
N ALA A 482 -26.65 8.54 -33.17
CA ALA A 482 -27.90 7.83 -33.53
C ALA A 482 -28.71 8.56 -34.61
N ARG A 483 -28.55 9.88 -34.78
CA ARG A 483 -29.24 10.69 -35.79
C ARG A 483 -28.50 10.76 -37.12
N GLY A 484 -27.35 10.07 -37.30
CA GLY A 484 -26.58 10.02 -38.56
C GLY A 484 -26.03 11.38 -38.98
N GLY A 485 -25.95 12.35 -38.08
CA GLY A 485 -25.38 13.66 -38.38
C GLY A 485 -23.86 13.62 -38.46
N PRO A 486 -23.23 14.39 -39.37
CA PRO A 486 -21.79 14.53 -39.36
C PRO A 486 -21.34 15.09 -38.04
N ILE A 487 -20.23 14.59 -37.50
CA ILE A 487 -19.56 15.12 -36.34
C ILE A 487 -19.10 16.53 -36.74
N ASP A 488 -19.77 17.55 -36.20
CA ASP A 488 -19.47 18.95 -36.53
C ASP A 488 -18.16 19.32 -35.85
N ASP A 489 -17.13 19.57 -36.64
CA ASP A 489 -15.78 19.89 -36.18
C ASP A 489 -15.68 21.24 -35.44
N GLY A 490 -16.84 21.93 -35.28
CA GLY A 490 -16.92 23.24 -34.64
C GLY A 490 -17.22 23.26 -33.13
N ALA A 491 -17.46 22.11 -32.48
CA ALA A 491 -17.87 22.05 -31.04
C ALA A 491 -16.69 22.04 -30.05
N GLY A 492 -15.46 22.30 -30.52
CA GLY A 492 -14.24 22.21 -29.68
C GLY A 492 -14.19 23.16 -28.49
N SER A 493 -14.92 24.29 -28.50
CA SER A 493 -14.90 25.25 -27.38
C SER A 493 -15.89 24.92 -26.27
N GLU A 494 -17.00 24.22 -26.57
CA GLU A 494 -17.99 23.83 -25.57
C GLU A 494 -17.64 22.52 -24.87
N SER A 495 -16.93 21.60 -25.57
CA SER A 495 -16.46 20.34 -24.95
C SER A 495 -15.38 20.58 -23.89
N ASP A 496 -14.54 21.59 -24.06
CA ASP A 496 -13.55 21.99 -23.05
C ASP A 496 -14.22 22.56 -21.79
N ASN A 497 -15.29 23.32 -21.94
CA ASN A 497 -16.06 23.81 -20.80
C ASN A 497 -16.86 22.70 -20.09
N LEU A 498 -17.26 21.65 -20.80
CA LEU A 498 -17.98 20.50 -20.23
C LEU A 498 -17.05 19.47 -19.58
N ALA A 499 -15.81 19.38 -20.05
CA ALA A 499 -14.78 18.54 -19.45
C ALA A 499 -14.09 19.20 -18.24
N THR A 500 -14.03 20.53 -18.20
CA THR A 500 -13.45 21.32 -17.11
C THR A 500 -14.14 21.08 -15.75
N PRO A 501 -15.48 20.84 -15.65
CA PRO A 501 -16.11 20.52 -14.37
C PRO A 501 -15.69 19.20 -13.73
N LEU A 502 -15.17 18.23 -14.47
CA LEU A 502 -14.62 17.01 -13.86
C LEU A 502 -13.37 17.26 -13.04
N MET A 503 -12.84 18.49 -13.08
CA MET A 503 -11.55 18.87 -12.53
C MET A 503 -11.58 20.06 -11.55
N ARG A 504 -12.74 20.69 -11.34
CA ARG A 504 -12.91 21.75 -10.32
C ARG A 504 -13.67 21.26 -9.11
#